data_d0b64ffda40f2a41617b0198c4136d59
#
_entry.id   d0b64ffda40f2a41617b0198c4136d59
#
_cell.length_a   1.000
_cell.length_b   1.000
_cell.length_c   1.000
_cell.angle_alpha   90.00
_cell.angle_beta   90.00
_cell.angle_gamma   90.00
#
_symmetry.space_group_name_H-M   'P 1'
#
loop_
_entity.id
_entity.type
_entity.pdbx_description
1 polymer ?
#
loop_
_entity_poly.entity_id
_entity_poly.type
_entity_poly.pdbx_seq_one_letter_code
_entity_poly.pdbx_strand_id
1 'polypeptide(L)'
;MKLFNYLLAGILCASVTCLPAQHRADPQKLVNPESFSMILLGDPQGYTKYDINQPLFDLCTAWIADNIESLKIKAVLCTGDLVEQNDNNVLNRKMLNQTIL
;
A
#
# COMPACT_ATOMS: atom_id res chain seq x y z
N MET A 1 3.40 -45.13 28.56
CA MET A 1 4.32 -44.16 27.93
C MET A 1 3.84 -43.62 26.58
N LYS A 2 3.20 -44.39 25.72
CA LYS A 2 2.75 -43.91 24.40
C LYS A 2 1.56 -42.92 24.49
N LEU A 3 0.64 -43.08 25.43
CA LEU A 3 -0.52 -42.22 25.62
C LEU A 3 -0.13 -40.82 26.09
N PHE A 4 0.93 -40.70 26.90
CA PHE A 4 1.42 -39.43 27.45
C PHE A 4 2.01 -38.53 26.35
N ASN A 5 2.67 -39.15 25.37
CA ASN A 5 3.27 -38.40 24.24
C ASN A 5 2.20 -37.83 23.30
N TYR A 6 1.04 -38.50 23.13
CA TYR A 6 -0.05 -37.95 22.31
C TYR A 6 -0.78 -36.80 23.02
N LEU A 7 -0.84 -36.84 24.35
CA LEU A 7 -1.44 -35.76 25.14
C LEU A 7 -0.59 -34.48 25.07
N LEU A 8 0.74 -34.64 25.09
CA LEU A 8 1.67 -33.51 24.96
C LEU A 8 1.67 -32.88 23.56
N ALA A 9 1.54 -33.69 22.50
CA ALA A 9 1.41 -33.24 21.13
C ALA A 9 0.09 -32.50 20.87
N GLY A 10 -1.00 -32.95 21.52
CA GLY A 10 -2.31 -32.30 21.42
C GLY A 10 -2.36 -30.91 22.07
N ILE A 11 -1.63 -30.70 23.16
CA ILE A 11 -1.57 -29.43 23.87
C ILE A 11 -0.72 -28.41 23.09
N LEU A 12 0.30 -28.86 22.33
CA LEU A 12 1.13 -27.98 21.53
C LEU A 12 0.43 -27.46 20.27
N CYS A 13 -0.56 -28.18 19.73
CA CYS A 13 -1.35 -27.73 18.58
C CYS A 13 -2.49 -26.74 18.94
N ALA A 14 -2.89 -26.65 20.21
CA ALA A 14 -3.99 -25.79 20.64
C ALA A 14 -3.56 -24.34 20.92
N SER A 15 -2.27 -24.03 20.87
CA SER A 15 -1.75 -22.68 21.13
C SER A 15 -1.43 -21.85 19.86
N VAL A 16 -2.04 -22.20 18.72
CA VAL A 16 -2.13 -21.23 17.61
C VAL A 16 -3.17 -20.20 18.04
N THR A 17 -2.72 -19.29 18.92
CA THR A 17 -3.45 -18.05 19.18
C THR A 17 -3.57 -17.34 17.84
N CYS A 18 -4.79 -17.24 17.31
CA CYS A 18 -5.11 -16.29 16.26
C CYS A 18 -4.53 -14.95 16.69
N LEU A 19 -3.44 -14.52 16.05
CA LEU A 19 -2.97 -13.16 16.21
C LEU A 19 -4.15 -12.26 15.88
N PRO A 20 -4.53 -11.33 16.77
CA PRO A 20 -5.60 -10.42 16.44
C PRO A 20 -5.24 -9.76 15.11
N ALA A 21 -6.17 -9.74 14.18
CA ALA A 21 -6.02 -9.02 12.93
C ALA A 21 -5.48 -7.64 13.29
N GLN A 22 -4.35 -7.25 12.69
CA GLN A 22 -3.72 -5.96 12.94
C GLN A 22 -4.83 -4.90 12.93
N HIS A 23 -4.95 -4.18 14.01
CA HIS A 23 -5.93 -3.13 14.18
C HIS A 23 -5.75 -2.16 13.00
N ARG A 24 -6.62 -2.25 12.00
CA ARG A 24 -6.62 -1.31 10.90
C ARG A 24 -6.88 0.05 11.56
N ALA A 25 -5.95 0.96 11.45
CA ALA A 25 -6.14 2.30 11.99
C ALA A 25 -7.49 2.84 11.49
N ASP A 26 -8.25 3.49 12.37
CA ASP A 26 -9.51 4.10 11.98
C ASP A 26 -9.30 4.98 10.75
N PRO A 27 -10.20 4.95 9.77
CA PRO A 27 -10.07 5.75 8.58
C PRO A 27 -9.95 7.23 8.97
N GLN A 28 -8.98 7.91 8.39
CA GLN A 28 -8.81 9.34 8.61
C GLN A 28 -10.07 10.08 8.16
N LYS A 29 -10.43 11.14 8.87
CA LYS A 29 -11.61 11.95 8.57
C LYS A 29 -11.24 13.42 8.50
N LEU A 30 -11.95 14.15 7.65
CA LEU A 30 -11.83 15.60 7.59
C LEU A 30 -12.37 16.24 8.88
N VAL A 31 -11.64 17.22 9.40
CA VAL A 31 -12.07 18.00 10.58
C VAL A 31 -13.33 18.80 10.23
N ASN A 32 -13.37 19.40 9.04
CA ASN A 32 -14.57 20.07 8.52
C ASN A 32 -15.22 19.18 7.47
N PRO A 33 -16.44 18.69 7.67
CA PRO A 33 -17.13 17.80 6.72
C PRO A 33 -17.49 18.47 5.39
N GLU A 34 -17.49 19.80 5.31
CA GLU A 34 -17.75 20.55 4.06
C GLU A 34 -16.49 20.71 3.20
N SER A 35 -15.31 20.39 3.74
CA SER A 35 -14.07 20.43 3.00
C SER A 35 -13.85 19.19 2.12
N PHE A 36 -12.87 19.24 1.26
CA PHE A 36 -12.38 18.12 0.45
C PHE A 36 -10.86 18.11 0.48
N SER A 37 -10.27 17.01 0.03
CA SER A 37 -8.83 16.87 -0.09
C SER A 37 -8.40 16.78 -1.55
N MET A 38 -7.20 17.25 -1.81
CA MET A 38 -6.43 16.99 -3.02
C MET A 38 -5.11 16.37 -2.61
N ILE A 39 -4.70 15.32 -3.27
CA ILE A 39 -3.42 14.66 -3.04
C ILE A 39 -2.41 15.16 -4.06
N LEU A 40 -1.22 15.49 -3.59
CA LEU A 40 -0.11 15.86 -4.43
C LEU A 40 0.98 14.79 -4.30
N LEU A 41 1.23 14.03 -5.36
CA LEU A 41 2.31 13.07 -5.44
C LEU A 41 3.54 13.76 -6.04
N GLY A 42 4.66 13.72 -5.31
CA GLY A 42 5.94 14.24 -5.79
C GLY A 42 6.76 13.15 -6.44
N ASP A 43 7.37 13.44 -7.54
CA ASP A 43 8.51 12.81 -8.21
C ASP A 43 8.64 11.28 -8.01
N PRO A 44 7.73 10.46 -8.56
CA PRO A 44 7.72 9.01 -8.30
C PRO A 44 8.80 8.23 -9.05
N GLN A 45 9.67 8.86 -9.86
CA GLN A 45 10.66 8.18 -10.69
C GLN A 45 11.57 7.22 -9.89
N GLY A 46 11.93 7.56 -8.65
CA GLY A 46 12.75 6.71 -7.79
C GLY A 46 12.05 5.42 -7.36
N TYR A 47 10.72 5.43 -7.33
CA TYR A 47 9.91 4.26 -7.00
C TYR A 47 9.61 3.42 -8.25
N THR A 48 9.44 4.04 -9.41
CA THR A 48 9.12 3.35 -10.66
C THR A 48 10.35 2.80 -11.37
N LYS A 49 11.55 3.33 -11.09
CA LYS A 49 12.80 2.88 -11.69
C LYS A 49 13.28 1.55 -11.14
N TYR A 50 13.17 1.32 -9.84
CA TYR A 50 13.71 0.16 -9.15
C TYR A 50 12.60 -0.69 -8.57
N ASP A 51 12.53 -1.96 -8.98
CA ASP A 51 11.52 -2.92 -8.51
C ASP A 51 11.46 -3.04 -6.99
N ILE A 52 12.61 -2.89 -6.31
CA ILE A 52 12.68 -2.92 -4.85
C ILE A 52 11.92 -1.77 -4.18
N ASN A 53 11.74 -0.65 -4.87
CA ASN A 53 11.06 0.54 -4.36
C ASN A 53 9.57 0.56 -4.74
N GLN A 54 9.15 -0.23 -5.74
CA GLN A 54 7.77 -0.28 -6.22
C GLN A 54 6.75 -0.50 -5.09
N PRO A 55 6.99 -1.40 -4.12
CA PRO A 55 6.04 -1.61 -3.02
C PRO A 55 5.73 -0.37 -2.19
N LEU A 56 6.65 0.60 -2.11
CA LEU A 56 6.41 1.87 -1.40
C LEU A 56 5.42 2.75 -2.17
N PHE A 57 5.51 2.78 -3.48
CA PHE A 57 4.57 3.50 -4.33
C PHE A 57 3.18 2.84 -4.31
N ASP A 58 3.14 1.51 -4.36
CA ASP A 58 1.91 0.73 -4.25
C ASP A 58 1.22 0.98 -2.90
N LEU A 59 1.99 1.09 -1.82
CA LEU A 59 1.45 1.43 -0.50
C LEU A 59 0.82 2.84 -0.48
N CYS A 60 1.47 3.83 -1.09
CA CYS A 60 0.93 5.18 -1.20
C CYS A 60 -0.38 5.20 -1.98
N THR A 61 -0.43 4.53 -3.13
CA THR A 61 -1.63 4.48 -3.97
C THR A 61 -2.76 3.69 -3.31
N ALA A 62 -2.45 2.60 -2.63
CA ALA A 62 -3.43 1.83 -1.84
C ALA A 62 -4.00 2.68 -0.70
N TRP A 63 -3.16 3.43 0.03
CA TRP A 63 -3.63 4.34 1.07
C TRP A 63 -4.57 5.41 0.51
N ILE A 64 -4.24 5.99 -0.66
CA ILE A 64 -5.12 6.96 -1.33
C ILE A 64 -6.47 6.31 -1.63
N ALA A 65 -6.46 5.13 -2.25
CA ALA A 65 -7.68 4.40 -2.61
C ALA A 65 -8.56 4.09 -1.39
N ASP A 66 -7.96 3.66 -0.29
CA ASP A 66 -8.66 3.34 0.96
C ASP A 66 -9.30 4.58 1.62
N ASN A 67 -8.81 5.79 1.31
CA ASN A 67 -9.24 7.03 1.96
C ASN A 67 -10.03 7.98 1.04
N ILE A 68 -10.38 7.58 -0.18
CA ILE A 68 -11.12 8.41 -1.14
C ILE A 68 -12.39 8.99 -0.51
N GLU A 69 -13.21 8.14 0.09
CA GLU A 69 -14.50 8.55 0.66
C GLU A 69 -14.33 9.31 1.98
N SER A 70 -13.50 8.80 2.89
CA SER A 70 -13.33 9.36 4.23
C SER A 70 -12.70 10.75 4.22
N LEU A 71 -11.79 11.02 3.29
CA LEU A 71 -11.14 12.31 3.09
C LEU A 71 -11.72 13.11 1.93
N LYS A 72 -12.79 12.64 1.29
CA LYS A 72 -13.41 13.29 0.12
C LYS A 72 -12.36 13.70 -0.91
N ILE A 73 -11.47 12.78 -1.28
CA ILE A 73 -10.39 13.06 -2.23
C ILE A 73 -11.01 13.31 -3.61
N LYS A 74 -10.83 14.52 -4.15
CA LYS A 74 -11.41 14.94 -5.43
C LYS A 74 -10.42 14.86 -6.59
N ALA A 75 -9.14 14.92 -6.29
CA ALA A 75 -8.09 14.81 -7.31
C ALA A 75 -6.81 14.27 -6.70
N VAL A 76 -6.06 13.54 -7.51
CA VAL A 76 -4.68 13.17 -7.27
C VAL A 76 -3.86 13.75 -8.40
N LEU A 77 -2.90 14.61 -8.06
CA LEU A 77 -2.04 15.29 -9.01
C LEU A 77 -0.62 14.81 -8.82
N CYS A 78 0.11 14.63 -9.91
CA CYS A 78 1.53 14.37 -9.88
C CYS A 78 2.29 15.64 -10.31
N THR A 79 3.33 15.99 -9.56
CA THR A 79 4.12 17.20 -9.83
C THR A 79 5.09 17.05 -11.00
N GLY A 80 5.28 15.85 -11.46
CA GLY A 80 6.18 15.52 -12.57
C GLY A 80 7.03 14.30 -12.27
N ASP A 81 8.07 14.13 -13.05
CA ASP A 81 9.08 13.08 -12.91
C ASP A 81 8.48 11.67 -12.68
N LEU A 82 7.50 11.31 -13.50
CA LEU A 82 6.86 10.00 -13.46
C LEU A 82 7.86 8.87 -13.72
N VAL A 83 8.85 9.13 -14.56
CA VAL A 83 9.94 8.22 -14.90
C VAL A 83 11.25 8.99 -15.00
N GLU A 84 12.37 8.35 -14.67
CA GLU A 84 13.67 9.01 -14.67
C GLU A 84 14.17 9.36 -16.08
N GLN A 85 13.82 8.56 -17.07
CA GLN A 85 14.20 8.78 -18.47
C GLN A 85 13.01 8.50 -19.37
N ASN A 86 12.54 9.51 -20.06
CA ASN A 86 11.46 9.39 -21.03
C ASN A 86 12.03 9.33 -22.45
N ASP A 87 12.84 8.32 -22.70
CA ASP A 87 13.37 8.00 -24.01
C ASP A 87 12.60 6.83 -24.67
N ASN A 88 13.03 6.43 -25.87
CA ASN A 88 12.42 5.30 -26.57
C ASN A 88 12.82 3.92 -26.00
N ASN A 89 13.45 3.86 -24.85
CA ASN A 89 13.81 2.62 -24.21
C ASN A 89 12.56 1.86 -23.76
N VAL A 90 12.50 0.58 -24.10
CA VAL A 90 11.35 -0.29 -23.76
C VAL A 90 11.13 -0.38 -22.24
N LEU A 91 12.22 -0.34 -21.47
CA LEU A 91 12.16 -0.39 -20.02
C LEU A 91 11.43 0.83 -19.44
N ASN A 92 11.78 2.03 -19.91
CA ASN A 92 11.16 3.27 -19.42
C ASN A 92 9.69 3.35 -19.82
N ARG A 93 9.30 2.85 -20.98
CA ARG A 93 7.88 2.73 -21.36
C ARG A 93 7.10 1.78 -20.45
N LYS A 94 7.74 0.70 -20.01
CA LYS A 94 7.12 -0.22 -19.04
C LYS A 94 6.89 0.46 -17.70
N MET A 95 7.87 1.21 -17.20
CA MET A 95 7.76 1.99 -15.97
C MET A 95 6.63 3.03 -16.05
N LEU A 96 6.56 3.79 -17.16
CA LEU A 96 5.50 4.76 -17.38
C LEU A 96 4.12 4.12 -17.32
N ASN A 97 3.94 2.98 -17.98
CA ASN A 97 2.66 2.26 -17.98
C ASN A 97 2.28 1.75 -16.58
N GLN A 98 3.25 1.37 -15.76
CA GLN A 98 2.99 0.97 -14.36
C GLN A 98 2.59 2.16 -13.47
N THR A 99 3.07 3.35 -13.79
CA THR A 99 2.76 4.56 -13.00
C THR A 99 1.37 5.13 -13.30
N ILE A 100 0.80 4.85 -14.48
CA ILE A 100 -0.47 5.43 -14.94
C ILE A 100 -1.68 4.54 -14.60
N LEU A 101 -1.47 3.28 -14.27
CA LEU A 101 -2.54 2.33 -13.91
C LEU A 101 -2.88 2.38 -12.45
#